data_18f93b92c9b4b4e4bd0fed423527d681
#
_entry.id   18f93b92c9b4b4e4bd0fed423527d681
#
_cell.length_a   1.000
_cell.length_b   1.000
_cell.length_c   1.000
_cell.angle_alpha   90.00
_cell.angle_beta   90.00
_cell.angle_gamma   90.00
#
_symmetry.space_group_name_H-M   'P 1'
#
loop_
_entity.id
_entity.type
_entity.pdbx_description
1 polymer ?
#
loop_
_entity_poly.entity_id
_entity_poly.type
_entity_poly.pdbx_seq_one_letter_code
_entity_poly.pdbx_strand_id
1 'polypeptide(L)'
;MLTHLENNSCTELVPSRDLNLIIEPGRSLIANTCCLVNRVRGVKTSGSKNFVIDGSMAELIRPSLYDAYQHIELISPAPENAEIANFDVVGPVCESADFLGKDRQLPTPDKAGPFGAPDRAH
;
A
#
# COMPACT_ATOMS: atom_id res chain seq x y z
N MET A 1 -11.77 -11.88 -14.76
CA MET A 1 -11.90 -10.43 -15.03
C MET A 1 -13.11 -10.10 -15.92
N LEU A 2 -13.54 -10.96 -16.81
CA LEU A 2 -14.80 -10.83 -17.57
C LEU A 2 -16.05 -11.14 -16.72
N THR A 3 -15.90 -11.87 -15.63
CA THR A 3 -17.01 -12.28 -14.74
C THR A 3 -17.73 -11.12 -14.03
N HIS A 4 -17.10 -9.95 -13.91
CA HIS A 4 -17.74 -8.77 -13.31
C HIS A 4 -18.66 -8.00 -14.27
N LEU A 5 -18.53 -8.25 -15.57
CA LEU A 5 -19.42 -7.67 -16.59
C LEU A 5 -20.67 -8.51 -16.81
N GLU A 6 -20.65 -9.80 -16.45
CA GLU A 6 -21.77 -10.71 -16.65
C GLU A 6 -23.01 -10.39 -15.80
N ASN A 7 -22.82 -9.66 -14.69
CA ASN A 7 -23.91 -9.25 -13.79
C ASN A 7 -24.41 -7.81 -14.03
N ASN A 8 -23.90 -7.12 -15.03
CA ASN A 8 -24.35 -5.76 -15.34
C ASN A 8 -25.27 -5.78 -16.58
N SER A 9 -26.39 -5.10 -16.47
CA SER A 9 -27.37 -4.88 -17.53
C SER A 9 -26.79 -4.37 -18.88
N CYS A 10 -25.54 -3.91 -18.88
CA CYS A 10 -24.83 -3.48 -20.08
C CYS A 10 -24.54 -4.62 -21.07
N THR A 11 -24.26 -5.83 -20.59
CA THR A 11 -23.96 -6.99 -21.46
C THR A 11 -25.15 -7.46 -22.27
N GLU A 12 -26.36 -7.24 -21.77
CA GLU A 12 -27.59 -7.57 -22.49
C GLU A 12 -28.03 -6.44 -23.43
N LEU A 13 -27.77 -5.19 -23.04
CA LEU A 13 -28.23 -4.01 -23.82
C LEU A 13 -27.38 -3.74 -25.06
N VAL A 14 -26.08 -4.04 -25.03
CA VAL A 14 -25.19 -3.76 -26.16
C VAL A 14 -25.53 -4.59 -27.40
N PRO A 15 -25.66 -5.93 -27.32
CA PRO A 15 -26.00 -6.74 -28.47
C PRO A 15 -27.42 -6.45 -29.01
N SER A 16 -28.38 -6.17 -28.12
CA SER A 16 -29.78 -5.94 -28.49
C SER A 16 -30.02 -4.64 -29.25
N ARG A 17 -29.06 -3.71 -29.21
CA ARG A 17 -29.18 -2.38 -29.85
C ARG A 17 -28.17 -2.13 -30.98
N ASP A 18 -27.41 -3.15 -31.39
CA ASP A 18 -26.33 -3.03 -32.39
C ASP A 18 -25.33 -1.91 -32.05
N LEU A 19 -24.95 -1.87 -30.77
CA LEU A 19 -23.99 -0.89 -30.25
C LEU A 19 -22.59 -1.50 -30.11
N ASN A 20 -21.56 -0.66 -30.29
CA ASN A 20 -20.19 -1.04 -29.98
C ASN A 20 -19.82 -0.47 -28.60
N LEU A 21 -19.33 -1.33 -27.72
CA LEU A 21 -18.83 -0.92 -26.41
C LEU A 21 -17.31 -0.73 -26.47
N ILE A 22 -16.87 0.50 -26.23
CA ILE A 22 -15.46 0.85 -26.08
C ILE A 22 -15.18 1.11 -24.61
N ILE A 23 -14.17 0.45 -24.05
CA ILE A 23 -13.72 0.65 -22.66
C ILE A 23 -12.25 1.05 -22.64
N GLU A 24 -11.89 1.89 -21.68
CA GLU A 24 -10.51 2.31 -21.41
C GLU A 24 -10.06 1.78 -20.04
N PRO A 25 -9.75 0.47 -19.92
CA PRO A 25 -9.40 -0.12 -18.65
C PRO A 25 -8.00 0.34 -18.22
N GLY A 26 -7.92 0.93 -17.04
CA GLY A 26 -6.66 1.35 -16.41
C GLY A 26 -6.26 0.39 -15.29
N ARG A 27 -6.62 0.76 -14.07
CA ARG A 27 -6.25 0.02 -12.85
C ARG A 27 -6.64 -1.47 -12.88
N SER A 28 -7.74 -1.81 -13.49
CA SER A 28 -8.18 -3.20 -13.59
C SER A 28 -7.22 -4.11 -14.35
N LEU A 29 -6.35 -3.55 -15.21
CA LEU A 29 -5.32 -4.30 -15.93
C LEU A 29 -4.00 -4.40 -15.17
N ILE A 30 -3.57 -3.33 -14.52
CA ILE A 30 -2.18 -3.21 -14.03
C ILE A 30 -2.04 -3.08 -12.50
N ALA A 31 -3.15 -2.96 -11.75
CA ALA A 31 -3.07 -2.66 -10.31
C ALA A 31 -2.32 -3.70 -9.47
N ASN A 32 -2.25 -4.93 -9.94
CA ASN A 32 -1.58 -6.04 -9.26
C ASN A 32 -0.27 -6.47 -9.93
N THR A 33 0.27 -5.65 -10.85
CA THR A 33 1.48 -5.99 -11.59
C THR A 33 2.73 -5.28 -11.06
N CYS A 34 2.56 -4.30 -10.17
CA CYS A 34 3.65 -3.50 -9.63
C CYS A 34 3.52 -3.38 -8.11
N CYS A 35 4.64 -3.15 -7.46
CA CYS A 35 4.72 -2.76 -6.05
C CYS A 35 5.58 -1.50 -5.89
N LEU A 36 5.29 -0.73 -4.86
CA LEU A 36 6.10 0.39 -4.41
C LEU A 36 7.01 -0.13 -3.29
N VAL A 37 8.32 -0.13 -3.53
CA VAL A 37 9.31 -0.59 -2.55
C VAL A 37 9.89 0.60 -1.83
N ASN A 38 9.85 0.57 -0.51
CA ASN A 38 10.38 1.61 0.37
C ASN A 38 11.28 1.01 1.43
N ARG A 39 12.17 1.83 1.97
CA ARG A 39 13.01 1.47 3.11
C ARG A 39 12.44 2.07 4.39
N VAL A 40 12.35 1.24 5.43
CA VAL A 40 12.05 1.72 6.77
C VAL A 40 13.25 2.51 7.30
N ARG A 41 13.04 3.78 7.63
CA ARG A 41 14.04 4.69 8.17
C ARG A 41 14.06 4.69 9.69
N GLY A 42 12.95 4.33 10.30
CA GLY A 42 12.85 4.25 11.75
C GLY A 42 11.47 3.88 12.23
N VAL A 43 11.38 3.64 13.52
CA VAL A 43 10.11 3.39 14.22
C VAL A 43 9.95 4.45 15.30
N LYS A 44 8.81 5.11 15.32
CA LYS A 44 8.42 6.06 16.36
C LYS A 44 7.29 5.47 17.19
N THR A 45 7.36 5.66 18.51
CA THR A 45 6.38 5.13 19.48
C THR A 45 5.80 6.22 20.37
N SER A 46 5.58 7.41 19.84
CA SER A 46 4.95 8.50 20.59
C SER A 46 3.46 8.55 20.29
N GLY A 47 2.65 7.96 21.16
CA GLY A 47 1.19 7.88 21.02
C GLY A 47 0.73 6.71 20.15
N SER A 48 1.05 6.71 18.86
CA SER A 48 0.89 5.58 17.95
C SER A 48 2.24 4.96 17.58
N LYS A 49 2.25 3.71 17.13
CA LYS A 49 3.46 3.07 16.58
C LYS A 49 3.52 3.40 15.10
N ASN A 50 4.60 4.03 14.66
CA ASN A 50 4.76 4.45 13.27
C ASN A 50 6.03 3.87 12.66
N PHE A 51 5.90 3.22 11.49
CA PHE A 51 7.00 2.99 10.57
C PHE A 51 7.23 4.23 9.72
N VAL A 52 8.36 4.86 9.88
CA VAL A 52 8.79 5.98 9.02
C VAL A 52 9.56 5.41 7.85
N ILE A 53 9.07 5.63 6.65
CA ILE A 53 9.67 5.15 5.40
C ILE A 53 10.26 6.30 4.60
N ASP A 54 10.98 6.00 3.52
CA ASP A 54 11.55 7.01 2.61
C ASP A 54 10.66 7.38 1.44
N GLY A 55 9.54 6.70 1.25
CA GLY A 55 8.48 7.11 0.34
C GLY A 55 7.42 7.96 1.02
N SER A 56 6.62 8.65 0.24
CA SER A 56 5.63 9.61 0.72
C SER A 56 4.34 9.60 -0.09
N MET A 57 3.40 10.43 0.31
CA MET A 57 2.19 10.71 -0.47
C MET A 57 2.51 11.29 -1.87
N ALA A 58 3.72 11.79 -2.11
CA ALA A 58 4.13 12.29 -3.43
C ALA A 58 4.29 11.15 -4.45
N GLU A 59 4.73 9.97 -4.02
CA GLU A 59 4.84 8.77 -4.85
C GLU A 59 3.53 8.00 -4.91
N LEU A 60 2.76 7.98 -3.81
CA LEU A 60 1.50 7.25 -3.71
C LEU A 60 0.44 8.07 -2.95
N ILE A 61 -0.28 8.91 -3.68
CA ILE A 61 -1.26 9.84 -3.12
C ILE A 61 -2.56 9.17 -2.64
N ARG A 62 -2.92 8.03 -3.20
CA ARG A 62 -4.26 7.44 -3.02
C ARG A 62 -4.65 7.13 -1.58
N PRO A 63 -3.77 6.59 -0.70
CA PRO A 63 -4.12 6.41 0.71
C PRO A 63 -4.48 7.74 1.39
N SER A 64 -3.68 8.77 1.18
CA SER A 64 -3.88 10.09 1.80
C SER A 64 -5.12 10.82 1.28
N LEU A 65 -5.38 10.74 -0.03
CA LEU A 65 -6.44 11.51 -0.67
C LEU A 65 -7.81 10.82 -0.67
N TYR A 66 -7.82 9.49 -0.77
CA TYR A 66 -9.04 8.71 -0.95
C TYR A 66 -9.25 7.65 0.13
N ASP A 67 -8.41 7.62 1.15
CA ASP A 67 -8.37 6.55 2.16
C ASP A 67 -8.31 5.14 1.52
N ALA A 68 -7.62 5.06 0.37
CA ALA A 68 -7.56 3.83 -0.42
C ALA A 68 -6.67 2.80 0.28
N TYR A 69 -7.21 1.60 0.47
CA TYR A 69 -6.42 0.50 0.99
C TYR A 69 -5.33 0.08 0.00
N GLN A 70 -4.11 -0.05 0.50
CA GLN A 70 -2.97 -0.68 -0.16
C GLN A 70 -2.45 -1.78 0.74
N HIS A 71 -2.17 -2.96 0.19
CA HIS A 71 -1.51 -4.01 0.95
C HIS A 71 -0.07 -3.61 1.25
N ILE A 72 0.36 -3.80 2.49
CA ILE A 72 1.73 -3.48 2.95
C ILE A 72 2.28 -4.69 3.66
N GLU A 73 3.48 -5.10 3.27
CA GLU A 73 4.22 -6.19 3.90
C GLU A 73 5.71 -5.88 3.94
N LEU A 74 6.44 -6.56 4.81
CA LEU A 74 7.89 -6.49 4.87
C LEU A 74 8.49 -7.46 3.84
N ILE A 75 9.43 -6.99 3.03
CA ILE A 75 10.17 -7.84 2.07
C ILE A 75 11.24 -8.64 2.81
N SER A 76 11.88 -8.02 3.81
CA SER A 76 12.84 -8.73 4.65
C SER A 76 12.14 -9.66 5.63
N PRO A 77 12.63 -10.89 5.83
CA PRO A 77 12.02 -11.78 6.80
C PRO A 77 12.09 -11.16 8.20
N ALA A 78 10.96 -11.19 8.87
CA ALA A 78 10.90 -10.80 10.28
C ALA A 78 11.61 -11.84 11.16
N PRO A 79 12.14 -11.47 12.34
CA PRO A 79 12.62 -12.44 13.32
C PRO A 79 11.53 -13.47 13.62
N GLU A 80 11.90 -14.74 13.83
CA GLU A 80 10.96 -15.86 14.04
C GLU A 80 9.97 -15.62 15.19
N ASN A 81 10.36 -14.79 16.18
CA ASN A 81 9.56 -14.48 17.36
C ASN A 81 9.12 -13.00 17.38
N ALA A 82 9.06 -12.34 16.23
CA ALA A 82 8.64 -10.95 16.17
C ALA A 82 7.18 -10.81 16.61
N GLU A 83 6.93 -9.95 17.58
CA GLU A 83 5.58 -9.60 18.00
C GLU A 83 4.88 -8.84 16.88
N ILE A 84 3.69 -9.26 16.49
CA ILE A 84 2.84 -8.51 15.56
C ILE A 84 2.17 -7.37 16.32
N ALA A 85 2.27 -6.17 15.80
CA ALA A 85 1.63 -5.00 16.36
C ALA A 85 1.05 -4.11 15.25
N ASN A 86 0.16 -3.21 15.63
CA ASN A 86 -0.43 -2.26 14.70
C ASN A 86 0.48 -1.07 14.51
N PHE A 87 0.74 -0.72 13.26
CA PHE A 87 1.58 0.40 12.86
C PHE A 87 0.88 1.27 11.82
N ASP A 88 1.10 2.57 11.93
CA ASP A 88 0.89 3.49 10.83
C ASP A 88 2.17 3.55 9.99
N VAL A 89 2.04 3.44 8.69
CA VAL A 89 3.16 3.57 7.74
C VAL A 89 3.14 4.97 7.18
N VAL A 90 4.11 5.78 7.57
CA VAL A 90 4.14 7.23 7.32
C VAL A 90 5.37 7.64 6.54
N GLY A 91 5.21 8.65 5.69
CA GLY A 91 6.29 9.24 4.93
C GLY A 91 7.07 10.32 5.70
N PRO A 92 8.09 10.90 5.06
CA PRO A 92 8.95 11.90 5.66
C PRO A 92 8.46 13.36 5.45
N VAL A 93 7.38 13.56 4.73
CA VAL A 93 6.86 14.91 4.43
C VAL A 93 6.22 15.50 5.68
N CYS A 94 6.43 16.80 5.89
CA CYS A 94 5.86 17.53 7.04
C CYS A 94 4.37 17.86 6.80
N GLU A 95 3.57 16.81 6.60
CA GLU A 95 2.13 16.86 6.40
C GLU A 95 1.48 15.73 7.21
N SER A 96 0.45 16.04 7.97
CA SER A 96 -0.26 15.07 8.80
C SER A 96 -0.97 13.97 8.01
N ALA A 97 -1.24 14.23 6.74
CA ALA A 97 -1.82 13.26 5.82
C ALA A 97 -0.78 12.40 5.08
N ASP A 98 0.53 12.54 5.38
CA ASP A 98 1.59 11.74 4.73
C ASP A 98 1.67 10.34 5.31
N PHE A 99 0.71 9.50 4.93
CA PHE A 99 0.67 8.10 5.28
C PHE A 99 0.38 7.23 4.04
N LEU A 100 0.94 6.03 4.05
CA LEU A 100 0.66 5.02 3.02
C LEU A 100 -0.31 3.95 3.52
N GLY A 101 -0.42 3.80 4.82
CA GLY A 101 -1.42 2.94 5.46
C GLY A 101 -1.50 3.17 6.94
N LYS A 102 -2.69 3.05 7.49
CA LYS A 102 -2.96 3.16 8.92
C LYS A 102 -3.34 1.80 9.49
N ASP A 103 -3.01 1.61 10.77
CA ASP A 103 -3.40 0.44 11.56
C ASP A 103 -3.04 -0.90 10.88
N ARG A 104 -1.81 -1.00 10.34
CA ARG A 104 -1.31 -2.20 9.66
C ARG A 104 -0.69 -3.16 10.66
N GLN A 105 -1.12 -4.42 10.62
CA GLN A 105 -0.54 -5.50 11.43
C GLN A 105 0.79 -5.91 10.81
N LEU A 106 1.88 -5.48 11.40
CA LEU A 106 3.24 -5.74 10.94
C LEU A 106 4.11 -6.29 12.07
N PRO A 107 5.12 -7.12 11.74
CA PRO A 107 6.08 -7.56 12.73
C PRO A 107 6.84 -6.38 13.33
N THR A 108 6.99 -6.38 14.65
CA THR A 108 7.80 -5.38 15.34
C THR A 108 9.27 -5.63 15.02
N PRO A 109 10.01 -4.63 14.50
CA PRO A 109 11.42 -4.79 14.21
C PRO A 109 12.22 -4.95 15.50
N ASP A 110 13.31 -5.70 15.43
CA ASP A 110 14.25 -5.82 16.56
C ASP A 110 14.77 -4.45 16.99
N LYS A 111 14.71 -4.17 18.29
CA LYS A 111 15.14 -2.89 18.87
C LYS A 111 16.66 -2.63 18.76
N ALA A 112 17.41 -3.56 18.21
CA ALA A 112 18.88 -3.55 18.22
C ALA A 112 19.52 -2.78 17.06
N GLY A 113 18.75 -2.23 16.12
CA GLY A 113 19.31 -1.42 15.03
C GLY A 113 19.33 0.06 15.39
N PRO A 114 20.48 0.77 15.24
CA PRO A 114 20.47 2.22 15.35
C PRO A 114 19.54 2.82 14.31
N PHE A 115 18.81 3.85 14.69
CA PHE A 115 18.00 4.67 13.80
C PHE A 115 18.80 5.01 12.53
N GLY A 116 18.36 4.53 11.39
CA GLY A 116 18.97 4.86 10.10
C GLY A 116 20.18 4.02 9.68
N ALA A 117 20.47 2.90 10.32
CA ALA A 117 21.43 1.96 9.74
C ALA A 117 20.84 1.38 8.44
N PRO A 118 21.48 1.60 7.28
CA PRO A 118 21.05 0.91 6.07
C PRO A 118 21.31 -0.57 6.29
N ASP A 119 20.26 -1.37 6.15
CA ASP A 119 20.43 -2.81 6.03
C ASP A 119 21.40 -3.04 4.87
N ARG A 120 22.54 -3.63 5.18
CA ARG A 120 23.55 -3.88 4.14
C ARG A 120 22.96 -4.99 3.28
N ALA A 121 22.51 -4.59 2.09
CA ALA A 121 22.28 -5.56 1.04
C ALA A 121 23.56 -6.37 0.82
N HIS A 122 23.49 -7.67 1.07
CA HIS A 122 24.46 -8.64 0.60
C HIS A 122 24.10 -9.07 -0.81
#